data_61ef9557243d90883b80c7fa2f69f176
#
_entry.id   61ef9557243d90883b80c7fa2f69f176
#
_cell.length_a   1.000
_cell.length_b   1.000
_cell.length_c   1.000
_cell.angle_alpha   90.00
_cell.angle_beta   90.00
_cell.angle_gamma   90.00
#
_symmetry.space_group_name_H-M   'P 1'
#
loop_
_entity.id
_entity.type
_entity.pdbx_description
1 polymer ?
#
loop_
_entity_poly.entity_id
_entity_poly.type
_entity_poly.pdbx_seq_one_letter_code
_entity_poly.pdbx_strand_id
1 'polypeptide(L)'
;MSAGLDEDILEMTIKAVRDFTADALPEKLQLELDASEEFPADLVRQMCGDTLGIQLLFIPEEYGGMGGGAFDVYRVCEQMAHVDLGVATGVLATFLGSDPIRVGGTAEQREHWMSRLAEEGLLMAYAATEPEAGSDLGALQTTATPVQQNGALSGYRINGAKQWISNGGFADLYTVLAMAPNGPSWFVVEKDAKGLSHGKPEDKHGIRDSNTAAVNFDDVLVTPDRLLGLEEGHGLEHAQAVFGFTRLMVAAFGLGAGWEALDRAIAYSRDRIQAGGPLAEKQGYTHKLIVPHAVRLEAGRACIEETAERIDAGEGSLNTEGAIAKYLCSEAGNAAADAAIQAHGGYGYTREFMVEKIRRDVRITTIYEGTSEIMEMTISRDRWQQHIKTRGRHYHDAAEHMEALHDAQPTVGADSAALALHALAGTLEVARTGRLTRNQHILLRFGELIARAESSASLARRAARALEGRLPEKADTRLAPPALATLSRVYARDVALTVATEGMHLLAGALENGPPPELADTLGLPSIYQAQRGLLADMDAVADALYGRQ
;
A
#
# COMPACT_ATOMS: atom_id res chain seq x y z
N MET A 1 15.28 4.80 -13.34
CA MET A 1 15.00 5.56 -12.09
C MET A 1 16.36 5.86 -11.48
N SER A 2 16.52 7.01 -10.81
CA SER A 2 17.75 7.33 -10.08
C SER A 2 17.99 6.29 -8.98
N ALA A 3 19.22 6.23 -8.44
CA ALA A 3 19.54 5.37 -7.29
C ALA A 3 18.82 5.79 -5.98
N GLY A 4 17.96 6.79 -6.06
CA GLY A 4 17.29 7.41 -4.92
C GLY A 4 18.16 8.43 -4.18
N LEU A 5 17.65 8.92 -3.06
CA LEU A 5 18.33 9.90 -2.21
C LEU A 5 19.45 9.26 -1.38
N ASP A 6 20.41 10.02 -0.93
CA ASP A 6 21.31 9.61 0.16
C ASP A 6 20.52 9.50 1.46
N GLU A 7 20.97 8.66 2.40
CA GLU A 7 20.35 8.45 3.72
C GLU A 7 20.12 9.76 4.47
N ASP A 8 21.16 10.59 4.56
CA ASP A 8 21.10 11.89 5.26
C ASP A 8 20.02 12.82 4.68
N ILE A 9 19.85 12.83 3.34
CA ILE A 9 18.83 13.64 2.65
C ILE A 9 17.43 13.09 2.95
N LEU A 10 17.25 11.76 2.91
CA LEU A 10 15.97 11.14 3.26
C LEU A 10 15.58 11.44 4.72
N GLU A 11 16.49 11.26 5.68
CA GLU A 11 16.23 11.53 7.10
C GLU A 11 15.93 13.02 7.34
N MET A 12 16.66 13.93 6.66
CA MET A 12 16.33 15.37 6.67
C MET A 12 14.94 15.65 6.12
N THR A 13 14.54 14.98 5.04
CA THR A 13 13.21 15.13 4.44
C THR A 13 12.12 14.64 5.41
N ILE A 14 12.28 13.45 5.99
CA ILE A 14 11.35 12.90 6.99
C ILE A 14 11.24 13.83 8.20
N LYS A 15 12.37 14.34 8.68
CA LYS A 15 12.40 15.30 9.77
C LYS A 15 11.69 16.61 9.40
N ALA A 16 11.92 17.14 8.22
CA ALA A 16 11.25 18.36 7.73
C ALA A 16 9.73 18.18 7.67
N VAL A 17 9.24 17.04 7.19
CA VAL A 17 7.81 16.69 7.22
C VAL A 17 7.28 16.70 8.65
N ARG A 18 7.98 16.05 9.57
CA ARG A 18 7.58 15.97 10.98
C ARG A 18 7.54 17.34 11.65
N ASP A 19 8.61 18.12 11.50
CA ASP A 19 8.72 19.44 12.11
C ASP A 19 7.66 20.40 11.55
N PHE A 20 7.49 20.42 10.23
CA PHE A 20 6.46 21.25 9.57
C PHE A 20 5.05 20.88 10.04
N THR A 21 4.71 19.60 10.05
CA THR A 21 3.36 19.16 10.42
C THR A 21 3.08 19.31 11.91
N ALA A 22 4.09 19.25 12.79
CA ALA A 22 3.91 19.51 14.21
C ALA A 22 3.40 20.93 14.48
N ASP A 23 3.84 21.91 13.69
CA ASP A 23 3.43 23.31 13.82
C ASP A 23 2.19 23.62 12.99
N ALA A 24 2.14 23.16 11.73
CA ALA A 24 1.10 23.55 10.76
C ALA A 24 -0.16 22.69 10.79
N LEU A 25 -0.08 21.45 11.36
CA LEU A 25 -1.20 20.49 11.40
C LEU A 25 -1.28 19.81 12.79
N PRO A 26 -1.41 20.55 13.91
CA PRO A 26 -1.55 19.95 15.23
C PRO A 26 -2.87 19.14 15.34
N GLU A 27 -2.90 18.17 16.24
CA GLU A 27 -4.02 17.23 16.44
C GLU A 27 -5.39 17.93 16.51
N LYS A 28 -5.46 19.06 17.21
CA LYS A 28 -6.71 19.84 17.29
C LYS A 28 -7.21 20.28 15.93
N LEU A 29 -6.30 20.75 15.06
CA LEU A 29 -6.67 21.18 13.70
C LEU A 29 -7.08 19.98 12.84
N GLN A 30 -6.41 18.82 12.95
CA GLN A 30 -6.79 17.60 12.24
C GLN A 30 -8.24 17.19 12.58
N LEU A 31 -8.63 17.23 13.87
CA LEU A 31 -10.00 16.95 14.30
C LEU A 31 -11.01 18.00 13.83
N GLU A 32 -10.61 19.28 13.78
CA GLU A 32 -11.45 20.37 13.27
C GLU A 32 -11.69 20.21 11.76
N LEU A 33 -10.67 19.93 10.97
CA LEU A 33 -10.76 19.69 9.52
C LEU A 33 -11.64 18.45 9.20
N ASP A 34 -11.45 17.36 9.94
CA ASP A 34 -12.28 16.16 9.82
C ASP A 34 -13.76 16.47 10.14
N ALA A 35 -14.02 17.23 11.20
CA ALA A 35 -15.38 17.58 11.61
C ALA A 35 -16.08 18.52 10.63
N SER A 36 -15.36 19.48 10.04
CA SER A 36 -15.87 20.44 9.05
C SER A 36 -15.87 19.90 7.62
N GLU A 37 -15.22 18.75 7.35
CA GLU A 37 -15.00 18.20 6.01
C GLU A 37 -14.22 19.16 5.08
N GLU A 38 -13.32 19.93 5.68
CA GLU A 38 -12.60 20.97 4.97
C GLU A 38 -11.25 20.45 4.46
N PHE A 39 -11.02 20.60 3.17
CA PHE A 39 -9.72 20.34 2.56
C PHE A 39 -8.78 21.53 2.79
N PRO A 40 -7.65 21.35 3.51
CA PRO A 40 -6.73 22.44 3.79
C PRO A 40 -5.83 22.76 2.57
N ALA A 41 -6.42 23.32 1.51
CA ALA A 41 -5.77 23.53 0.22
C ALA A 41 -4.46 24.32 0.34
N ASP A 42 -4.44 25.37 1.16
CA ASP A 42 -3.24 26.20 1.34
C ASP A 42 -2.11 25.42 2.03
N LEU A 43 -2.43 24.57 3.01
CA LEU A 43 -1.46 23.70 3.65
C LEU A 43 -0.89 22.68 2.65
N VAL A 44 -1.75 22.03 1.88
CA VAL A 44 -1.31 21.06 0.85
C VAL A 44 -0.43 21.72 -0.20
N ARG A 45 -0.76 22.97 -0.62
CA ARG A 45 0.09 23.75 -1.53
C ARG A 45 1.44 24.11 -0.92
N GLN A 46 1.50 24.44 0.37
CA GLN A 46 2.77 24.67 1.06
C GLN A 46 3.61 23.40 1.15
N MET A 47 2.98 22.25 1.36
CA MET A 47 3.68 20.95 1.40
C MET A 47 4.21 20.53 0.02
N CYS A 48 3.46 20.78 -1.04
CA CYS A 48 3.87 20.51 -2.41
C CYS A 48 4.82 21.58 -2.99
N GLY A 49 4.67 22.85 -2.58
CA GLY A 49 5.45 23.99 -3.11
C GLY A 49 6.76 24.25 -2.37
N ASP A 50 7.24 25.50 -2.50
CA ASP A 50 8.57 25.95 -2.01
C ASP A 50 8.80 25.82 -0.51
N THR A 51 7.72 25.67 0.30
CA THR A 51 7.86 25.62 1.76
C THR A 51 8.42 24.28 2.21
N LEU A 52 7.91 23.14 1.69
CA LEU A 52 8.36 21.81 2.07
C LEU A 52 8.90 20.99 0.89
N GLY A 53 8.39 21.24 -0.32
CA GLY A 53 8.92 20.66 -1.57
C GLY A 53 8.74 19.16 -1.71
N ILE A 54 7.70 18.56 -1.12
CA ILE A 54 7.50 17.09 -1.18
C ILE A 54 7.35 16.59 -2.61
N GLN A 55 6.76 17.38 -3.53
CA GLN A 55 6.65 16.99 -4.94
C GLN A 55 8.00 16.75 -5.60
N LEU A 56 9.07 17.42 -5.15
CA LEU A 56 10.41 17.26 -5.71
C LEU A 56 10.94 15.84 -5.55
N LEU A 57 10.51 15.13 -4.50
CA LEU A 57 10.87 13.73 -4.28
C LEU A 57 10.49 12.83 -5.45
N PHE A 58 9.36 13.11 -6.12
CA PHE A 58 8.79 12.29 -7.18
C PHE A 58 9.24 12.71 -8.58
N ILE A 59 9.89 13.86 -8.71
CA ILE A 59 10.32 14.43 -9.98
C ILE A 59 11.80 14.08 -10.19
N PRO A 60 12.18 13.55 -11.38
CA PRO A 60 13.58 13.30 -11.70
C PRO A 60 14.43 14.56 -11.61
N GLU A 61 15.72 14.39 -11.27
CA GLU A 61 16.69 15.50 -11.17
C GLU A 61 16.81 16.30 -12.46
N GLU A 62 16.75 15.65 -13.61
CA GLU A 62 16.81 16.27 -14.94
C GLU A 62 15.69 17.30 -15.19
N TYR A 63 14.58 17.24 -14.41
CA TYR A 63 13.44 18.16 -14.47
C TYR A 63 13.34 19.06 -13.24
N GLY A 64 14.43 19.19 -12.46
CA GLY A 64 14.48 20.04 -11.28
C GLY A 64 13.97 19.42 -9.99
N GLY A 65 13.71 18.11 -9.96
CA GLY A 65 13.33 17.36 -8.77
C GLY A 65 14.52 16.82 -7.97
N MET A 66 14.23 15.99 -6.98
CA MET A 66 15.22 15.30 -6.14
C MET A 66 15.48 13.86 -6.61
N GLY A 67 14.65 13.31 -7.48
CA GLY A 67 14.83 11.97 -8.05
C GLY A 67 14.75 10.84 -7.03
N GLY A 68 13.84 10.90 -6.07
CA GLY A 68 13.67 9.86 -5.07
C GLY A 68 13.35 8.49 -5.66
N GLY A 69 13.91 7.44 -5.06
CA GLY A 69 13.61 6.05 -5.39
C GLY A 69 12.34 5.54 -4.70
N ALA A 70 11.98 4.30 -4.99
CA ALA A 70 10.81 3.65 -4.38
C ALA A 70 10.94 3.55 -2.85
N PHE A 71 12.16 3.34 -2.36
CA PHE A 71 12.44 3.28 -0.94
C PHE A 71 12.21 4.63 -0.25
N ASP A 72 12.69 5.72 -0.85
CA ASP A 72 12.52 7.08 -0.32
C ASP A 72 11.05 7.48 -0.28
N VAL A 73 10.33 7.19 -1.36
CA VAL A 73 8.91 7.47 -1.49
C VAL A 73 8.11 6.76 -0.41
N TYR A 74 8.35 5.44 -0.20
CA TYR A 74 7.60 4.73 0.82
C TYR A 74 7.85 5.31 2.23
N ARG A 75 9.09 5.68 2.58
CA ARG A 75 9.43 6.24 3.89
C ARG A 75 8.71 7.57 4.14
N VAL A 76 8.70 8.46 3.15
CA VAL A 76 7.98 9.73 3.25
C VAL A 76 6.47 9.53 3.30
N CYS A 77 5.92 8.62 2.48
CA CYS A 77 4.49 8.27 2.51
C CYS A 77 4.07 7.71 3.87
N GLU A 78 4.86 6.83 4.47
CA GLU A 78 4.60 6.29 5.81
C GLU A 78 4.58 7.41 6.85
N GLN A 79 5.58 8.30 6.85
CA GLN A 79 5.64 9.43 7.79
C GLN A 79 4.43 10.37 7.63
N MET A 80 4.03 10.67 6.41
CA MET A 80 2.87 11.52 6.17
C MET A 80 1.57 10.87 6.67
N ALA A 81 1.36 9.59 6.38
CA ALA A 81 0.19 8.86 6.83
C ALA A 81 0.17 8.62 8.35
N HIS A 82 1.33 8.59 8.99
CA HIS A 82 1.45 8.59 10.45
C HIS A 82 0.98 9.91 11.06
N VAL A 83 1.15 11.04 10.36
CA VAL A 83 0.63 12.34 10.79
C VAL A 83 -0.87 12.44 10.51
N ASP A 84 -1.27 12.36 9.24
CA ASP A 84 -2.66 12.46 8.81
C ASP A 84 -2.84 11.86 7.41
N LEU A 85 -3.69 10.84 7.32
CA LEU A 85 -3.91 10.11 6.06
C LEU A 85 -4.69 10.94 5.02
N GLY A 86 -5.59 11.81 5.45
CA GLY A 86 -6.37 12.66 4.55
C GLY A 86 -5.50 13.70 3.86
N VAL A 87 -4.69 14.42 4.63
CA VAL A 87 -3.70 15.38 4.09
C VAL A 87 -2.66 14.65 3.24
N ALA A 88 -2.14 13.50 3.69
CA ALA A 88 -1.22 12.68 2.91
C ALA A 88 -1.81 12.29 1.55
N THR A 89 -3.10 11.92 1.50
CA THR A 89 -3.80 11.60 0.25
C THR A 89 -3.86 12.81 -0.68
N GLY A 90 -4.12 14.01 -0.16
CA GLY A 90 -4.16 15.25 -0.95
C GLY A 90 -2.79 15.61 -1.57
N VAL A 91 -1.71 15.47 -0.79
CA VAL A 91 -0.34 15.72 -1.28
C VAL A 91 0.04 14.69 -2.34
N LEU A 92 -0.15 13.41 -2.06
CA LEU A 92 0.34 12.32 -2.90
C LEU A 92 -0.55 12.03 -4.12
N ALA A 93 -1.78 12.57 -4.16
CA ALA A 93 -2.60 12.59 -5.37
C ALA A 93 -1.95 13.38 -6.51
N THR A 94 -1.15 14.40 -6.20
CA THR A 94 -0.35 15.15 -7.18
C THR A 94 0.69 14.24 -7.85
N PHE A 95 1.36 13.42 -7.06
CA PHE A 95 2.31 12.45 -7.60
C PHE A 95 1.60 11.43 -8.51
N LEU A 96 0.53 10.81 -8.05
CA LEU A 96 -0.25 9.85 -8.86
C LEU A 96 -0.74 10.50 -10.16
N GLY A 97 -1.17 11.77 -10.12
CA GLY A 97 -1.55 12.54 -11.30
C GLY A 97 -0.40 12.76 -12.29
N SER A 98 0.85 12.81 -11.83
CA SER A 98 2.02 12.99 -12.69
C SER A 98 2.52 11.70 -13.36
N ASP A 99 2.15 10.54 -12.84
CA ASP A 99 2.63 9.24 -13.32
C ASP A 99 2.37 8.96 -14.82
N PRO A 100 1.17 9.26 -15.38
CA PRO A 100 0.96 9.07 -16.82
C PRO A 100 1.92 9.90 -17.68
N ILE A 101 2.32 11.09 -17.21
CA ILE A 101 3.29 11.95 -17.90
C ILE A 101 4.68 11.31 -17.82
N ARG A 102 5.09 10.87 -16.64
CA ARG A 102 6.39 10.24 -16.37
C ARG A 102 6.59 9.00 -17.22
N VAL A 103 5.58 8.16 -17.36
CA VAL A 103 5.66 6.85 -18.04
C VAL A 103 5.36 6.97 -19.53
N GLY A 104 4.31 7.71 -19.90
CA GLY A 104 3.77 7.74 -21.25
C GLY A 104 4.13 9.00 -22.06
N GLY A 105 4.66 10.06 -21.42
CA GLY A 105 5.01 11.30 -22.12
C GLY A 105 6.24 11.17 -23.02
N THR A 106 6.31 11.97 -24.09
CA THR A 106 7.58 12.17 -24.84
C THR A 106 8.61 12.90 -23.98
N ALA A 107 9.86 12.97 -24.42
CA ALA A 107 10.91 13.72 -23.72
C ALA A 107 10.48 15.19 -23.53
N GLU A 108 9.94 15.82 -24.58
CA GLU A 108 9.47 17.20 -24.55
C GLU A 108 8.27 17.39 -23.61
N GLN A 109 7.34 16.42 -23.57
CA GLN A 109 6.20 16.46 -22.66
C GLN A 109 6.64 16.30 -21.21
N ARG A 110 7.58 15.39 -20.93
CA ARG A 110 8.17 15.24 -19.58
C ARG A 110 8.89 16.51 -19.16
N GLU A 111 9.77 17.03 -20.00
CA GLU A 111 10.48 18.29 -19.73
C GLU A 111 9.50 19.41 -19.41
N HIS A 112 8.48 19.62 -20.22
CA HIS A 112 7.52 20.69 -20.04
C HIS A 112 6.69 20.55 -18.75
N TRP A 113 6.11 19.36 -18.50
CA TRP A 113 5.18 19.18 -17.39
C TRP A 113 5.87 18.94 -16.06
N MET A 114 6.95 18.14 -16.04
CA MET A 114 7.65 17.83 -14.80
C MET A 114 8.41 19.05 -14.28
N SER A 115 9.04 19.85 -15.15
CA SER A 115 9.69 21.09 -14.73
C SER A 115 8.68 22.09 -14.16
N ARG A 116 7.50 22.23 -14.78
CA ARG A 116 6.42 23.07 -14.22
C ARG A 116 5.95 22.59 -12.85
N LEU A 117 5.81 21.29 -12.65
CA LEU A 117 5.47 20.72 -11.34
C LEU A 117 6.54 21.04 -10.29
N ALA A 118 7.81 20.98 -10.66
CA ALA A 118 8.93 21.30 -9.77
C ALA A 118 8.97 22.80 -9.41
N GLU A 119 8.78 23.67 -10.40
CA GLU A 119 8.95 25.12 -10.25
C GLU A 119 7.71 25.85 -9.68
N GLU A 120 6.49 25.42 -10.09
CA GLU A 120 5.24 26.13 -9.79
C GLU A 120 4.47 25.55 -8.58
N GLY A 121 4.87 24.37 -8.06
CA GLY A 121 4.16 23.71 -6.96
C GLY A 121 2.70 23.34 -7.29
N LEU A 122 2.45 22.97 -8.54
CA LEU A 122 1.11 22.65 -9.04
C LEU A 122 0.54 21.40 -8.38
N LEU A 123 -0.75 21.40 -8.11
CA LEU A 123 -1.49 20.20 -7.71
C LEU A 123 -2.03 19.47 -8.93
N MET A 124 -1.93 18.16 -8.92
CA MET A 124 -2.47 17.29 -9.97
C MET A 124 -3.61 16.39 -9.49
N ALA A 125 -4.41 15.95 -10.45
CA ALA A 125 -5.42 14.93 -10.25
C ALA A 125 -5.30 13.81 -11.31
N TYR A 126 -5.42 12.56 -10.85
CA TYR A 126 -5.45 11.37 -11.69
C TYR A 126 -6.91 11.02 -12.02
N ALA A 127 -7.36 11.38 -13.23
CA ALA A 127 -8.75 11.27 -13.65
C ALA A 127 -8.97 10.01 -14.53
N ALA A 128 -8.92 8.83 -13.92
CA ALA A 128 -9.14 7.54 -14.56
C ALA A 128 -10.54 6.97 -14.29
N THR A 129 -10.93 6.85 -13.02
CA THR A 129 -12.14 6.19 -12.55
C THR A 129 -13.41 6.91 -13.02
N GLU A 130 -14.42 6.14 -13.42
CA GLU A 130 -15.75 6.62 -13.81
C GLU A 130 -16.85 5.95 -12.97
N PRO A 131 -18.09 6.47 -12.98
CA PRO A 131 -19.21 5.83 -12.27
C PRO A 131 -19.38 4.33 -12.59
N GLU A 132 -19.16 3.94 -13.86
CA GLU A 132 -19.32 2.56 -14.35
C GLU A 132 -17.98 1.82 -14.59
N ALA A 133 -16.83 2.48 -14.39
CA ALA A 133 -15.50 1.93 -14.65
C ALA A 133 -14.53 2.24 -13.51
N GLY A 134 -14.45 1.35 -12.52
CA GLY A 134 -13.49 1.42 -11.42
C GLY A 134 -12.38 0.39 -11.58
N SER A 135 -12.60 -0.84 -11.10
CA SER A 135 -11.62 -1.93 -11.23
C SER A 135 -11.38 -2.37 -12.68
N ASP A 136 -12.36 -2.21 -13.56
CA ASP A 136 -12.25 -2.44 -14.99
C ASP A 136 -12.14 -1.11 -15.75
N LEU A 137 -10.93 -0.59 -15.83
CA LEU A 137 -10.65 0.64 -16.58
C LEU A 137 -10.85 0.49 -18.10
N GLY A 138 -10.96 -0.75 -18.62
CA GLY A 138 -11.27 -0.99 -20.03
C GLY A 138 -12.70 -0.65 -20.40
N ALA A 139 -13.61 -0.56 -19.41
CA ALA A 139 -15.03 -0.24 -19.61
C ALA A 139 -15.34 1.27 -19.59
N LEU A 140 -14.31 2.15 -19.64
CA LEU A 140 -14.48 3.60 -19.59
C LEU A 140 -15.38 4.13 -20.70
N GLN A 141 -16.15 5.17 -20.39
CA GLN A 141 -17.12 5.81 -21.27
C GLN A 141 -16.70 7.22 -21.70
N THR A 142 -15.79 7.88 -20.97
CA THR A 142 -15.22 9.18 -21.37
C THR A 142 -14.54 9.03 -22.72
N THR A 143 -14.88 9.88 -23.68
CA THR A 143 -14.36 9.84 -25.07
C THR A 143 -13.43 11.00 -25.35
N ALA A 144 -12.47 10.77 -26.24
CA ALA A 144 -11.62 11.80 -26.86
C ALA A 144 -11.78 11.71 -28.38
N THR A 145 -12.57 12.61 -28.96
CA THR A 145 -12.86 12.60 -30.38
C THR A 145 -11.90 13.54 -31.13
N PRO A 146 -11.17 13.07 -32.16
CA PRO A 146 -10.28 13.90 -32.97
C PRO A 146 -11.04 15.05 -33.65
N VAL A 147 -10.46 16.25 -33.61
CA VAL A 147 -10.94 17.44 -34.32
C VAL A 147 -9.97 17.73 -35.48
N GLN A 148 -10.52 17.86 -36.68
CA GLN A 148 -9.72 18.18 -37.87
C GLN A 148 -10.00 19.61 -38.34
N GLN A 149 -8.96 20.32 -38.73
CA GLN A 149 -9.03 21.61 -39.39
C GLN A 149 -8.17 21.59 -40.65
N ASN A 150 -8.75 21.88 -41.78
CA ASN A 150 -8.08 21.82 -43.10
C ASN A 150 -7.44 20.45 -43.41
N GLY A 151 -8.05 19.36 -42.95
CA GLY A 151 -7.54 18.00 -43.17
C GLY A 151 -6.40 17.54 -42.25
N ALA A 152 -5.98 18.39 -41.30
CA ALA A 152 -4.99 18.06 -40.28
C ALA A 152 -5.62 17.94 -38.88
N LEU A 153 -5.07 17.09 -38.04
CA LEU A 153 -5.47 16.99 -36.63
C LEU A 153 -5.19 18.31 -35.93
N SER A 154 -6.23 18.96 -35.39
CA SER A 154 -6.12 20.23 -34.66
C SER A 154 -6.32 20.06 -33.14
N GLY A 155 -6.76 18.90 -32.68
CA GLY A 155 -6.95 18.58 -31.26
C GLY A 155 -7.90 17.43 -31.02
N TYR A 156 -8.32 17.29 -29.75
CA TYR A 156 -9.31 16.33 -29.32
C TYR A 156 -10.39 17.01 -28.50
N ARG A 157 -11.64 16.58 -28.67
CA ARG A 157 -12.76 16.94 -27.80
C ARG A 157 -13.00 15.84 -26.80
N ILE A 158 -12.84 16.17 -25.51
CA ILE A 158 -13.06 15.25 -24.41
C ILE A 158 -14.47 15.45 -23.88
N ASN A 159 -15.24 14.35 -23.79
CA ASN A 159 -16.60 14.32 -23.26
C ASN A 159 -16.76 13.15 -22.30
N GLY A 160 -17.32 13.41 -21.12
CA GLY A 160 -17.57 12.37 -20.11
C GLY A 160 -17.51 12.89 -18.69
N ALA A 161 -17.51 11.95 -17.74
CA ALA A 161 -17.45 12.25 -16.32
C ALA A 161 -16.54 11.29 -15.59
N LYS A 162 -15.71 11.80 -14.71
CA LYS A 162 -14.86 11.03 -13.79
C LYS A 162 -15.41 11.13 -12.38
N GLN A 163 -15.25 10.07 -11.60
CA GLN A 163 -15.81 9.95 -10.26
C GLN A 163 -14.73 9.65 -9.22
N TRP A 164 -14.90 10.17 -8.02
CA TRP A 164 -14.01 10.00 -6.86
C TRP A 164 -12.58 10.44 -7.11
N ILE A 165 -12.40 11.56 -7.80
CA ILE A 165 -11.08 12.08 -8.16
C ILE A 165 -10.49 12.87 -6.99
N SER A 166 -9.39 12.37 -6.42
CA SER A 166 -8.61 13.10 -5.43
C SER A 166 -8.06 14.37 -6.04
N ASN A 167 -8.12 15.49 -5.29
CA ASN A 167 -7.85 16.84 -5.76
C ASN A 167 -8.75 17.32 -6.90
N GLY A 168 -9.82 16.58 -7.25
CA GLY A 168 -10.67 16.88 -8.41
C GLY A 168 -11.28 18.27 -8.44
N GLY A 169 -11.48 18.89 -7.27
CA GLY A 169 -11.98 20.27 -7.14
C GLY A 169 -10.90 21.35 -7.01
N PHE A 170 -9.61 20.97 -6.86
CA PHE A 170 -8.52 21.91 -6.53
C PHE A 170 -7.27 21.75 -7.43
N ALA A 171 -7.19 20.69 -8.24
CA ALA A 171 -6.04 20.45 -9.10
C ALA A 171 -5.88 21.56 -10.16
N ASP A 172 -4.63 21.89 -10.44
CA ASP A 172 -4.24 22.79 -11.52
C ASP A 172 -4.15 22.04 -12.86
N LEU A 173 -3.78 20.75 -12.80
CA LEU A 173 -3.64 19.84 -13.93
C LEU A 173 -4.34 18.51 -13.67
N TYR A 174 -4.95 17.97 -14.72
CA TYR A 174 -5.61 16.67 -14.71
C TYR A 174 -4.96 15.76 -15.77
N THR A 175 -4.54 14.56 -15.38
CA THR A 175 -4.29 13.51 -16.36
C THR A 175 -5.57 12.68 -16.52
N VAL A 176 -6.12 12.69 -17.72
CA VAL A 176 -7.45 12.16 -18.02
C VAL A 176 -7.32 10.95 -18.92
N LEU A 177 -7.81 9.79 -18.49
CA LEU A 177 -7.92 8.60 -19.31
C LEU A 177 -9.22 8.66 -20.12
N ALA A 178 -9.14 8.69 -21.44
CA ALA A 178 -10.30 8.75 -22.32
C ALA A 178 -10.16 7.76 -23.49
N MET A 179 -11.30 7.29 -24.01
CA MET A 179 -11.36 6.43 -25.18
C MET A 179 -11.16 7.26 -26.44
N ALA A 180 -10.00 7.14 -27.06
CA ALA A 180 -9.67 7.66 -28.38
C ALA A 180 -9.98 6.60 -29.46
N PRO A 181 -9.97 6.93 -30.76
CA PRO A 181 -10.29 5.96 -31.84
C PRO A 181 -9.46 4.68 -31.79
N ASN A 182 -8.18 4.74 -31.39
CA ASN A 182 -7.29 3.60 -31.34
C ASN A 182 -7.23 2.95 -29.93
N GLY A 183 -8.04 3.41 -28.97
CA GLY A 183 -8.12 2.84 -27.62
C GLY A 183 -7.91 3.85 -26.51
N PRO A 184 -7.94 3.38 -25.24
CA PRO A 184 -7.73 4.22 -24.08
C PRO A 184 -6.41 4.98 -24.15
N SER A 185 -6.45 6.29 -23.90
CA SER A 185 -5.32 7.21 -24.07
C SER A 185 -5.33 8.26 -22.98
N TRP A 186 -4.16 8.73 -22.56
CA TRP A 186 -4.01 9.76 -21.54
C TRP A 186 -3.90 11.14 -22.17
N PHE A 187 -4.60 12.10 -21.57
CA PHE A 187 -4.58 13.50 -21.97
C PHE A 187 -4.27 14.39 -20.76
N VAL A 188 -3.47 15.44 -20.96
CA VAL A 188 -3.29 16.51 -19.94
C VAL A 188 -4.32 17.61 -20.20
N VAL A 189 -5.08 17.94 -19.15
CA VAL A 189 -6.08 19.02 -19.18
C VAL A 189 -5.78 20.01 -18.05
N GLU A 190 -5.70 21.31 -18.39
CA GLU A 190 -5.50 22.38 -17.41
C GLU A 190 -6.85 22.81 -16.79
N LYS A 191 -6.83 23.30 -15.55
CA LYS A 191 -8.04 23.66 -14.78
C LYS A 191 -8.95 24.68 -15.47
N ASP A 192 -8.34 25.59 -16.25
CA ASP A 192 -9.06 26.68 -16.92
C ASP A 192 -9.61 26.26 -18.30
N ALA A 193 -9.51 24.99 -18.68
CA ALA A 193 -10.03 24.49 -19.94
C ALA A 193 -11.55 24.69 -20.01
N LYS A 194 -12.01 25.34 -21.07
CA LYS A 194 -13.44 25.59 -21.27
C LYS A 194 -14.19 24.25 -21.37
N GLY A 195 -15.23 24.09 -20.56
CA GLY A 195 -16.04 22.87 -20.50
C GLY A 195 -15.61 21.91 -19.37
N LEU A 196 -14.47 22.16 -18.71
CA LEU A 196 -14.10 21.45 -17.50
C LEU A 196 -14.90 22.01 -16.30
N SER A 197 -15.43 21.13 -15.48
CA SER A 197 -16.09 21.48 -14.22
C SER A 197 -15.97 20.34 -13.21
N HIS A 198 -16.19 20.64 -11.94
CA HIS A 198 -16.17 19.63 -10.88
C HIS A 198 -17.45 19.68 -10.04
N GLY A 199 -17.78 18.54 -9.42
CA GLY A 199 -18.88 18.41 -8.47
C GLY A 199 -18.54 19.03 -7.11
N LYS A 200 -19.48 18.90 -6.17
CA LYS A 200 -19.21 19.15 -4.76
C LYS A 200 -18.26 18.07 -4.23
N PRO A 201 -17.44 18.39 -3.20
CA PRO A 201 -16.71 17.36 -2.48
C PRO A 201 -17.65 16.26 -1.99
N GLU A 202 -17.18 15.01 -2.08
CA GLU A 202 -17.92 13.85 -1.58
C GLU A 202 -17.98 13.85 -0.05
N ASP A 203 -19.15 13.58 0.51
CA ASP A 203 -19.33 13.31 1.95
C ASP A 203 -18.83 11.88 2.24
N LYS A 204 -17.65 11.78 2.84
CA LYS A 204 -16.91 10.51 2.95
C LYS A 204 -16.95 9.94 4.37
N HIS A 205 -16.77 8.64 4.46
CA HIS A 205 -16.62 7.92 5.73
C HIS A 205 -15.38 8.38 6.52
N GLY A 206 -14.24 8.48 5.85
CA GLY A 206 -12.95 8.94 6.38
C GLY A 206 -12.20 9.77 5.35
N ILE A 207 -10.95 10.15 5.66
CA ILE A 207 -10.14 11.12 4.88
C ILE A 207 -10.99 12.35 4.50
N ARG A 208 -11.76 12.87 5.47
CA ARG A 208 -12.76 13.92 5.25
C ARG A 208 -12.12 15.27 4.95
N ASP A 209 -10.88 15.42 5.36
CA ASP A 209 -9.96 16.53 5.10
C ASP A 209 -9.15 16.39 3.80
N SER A 210 -9.45 15.40 2.95
CA SER A 210 -8.96 15.34 1.56
C SER A 210 -10.06 15.76 0.59
N ASN A 211 -9.71 16.45 -0.50
CA ASN A 211 -10.67 16.73 -1.56
C ASN A 211 -10.85 15.50 -2.45
N THR A 212 -12.10 15.11 -2.65
CA THR A 212 -12.51 14.07 -3.60
C THR A 212 -13.76 14.56 -4.29
N ALA A 213 -13.78 14.66 -5.62
CA ALA A 213 -14.93 15.17 -6.35
C ALA A 213 -15.11 14.47 -7.70
N ALA A 214 -16.32 14.54 -8.25
CA ALA A 214 -16.56 14.23 -9.66
C ALA A 214 -15.92 15.34 -10.53
N VAL A 215 -15.38 14.96 -11.70
CA VAL A 215 -14.85 15.89 -12.70
C VAL A 215 -15.57 15.65 -14.02
N ASN A 216 -16.13 16.70 -14.60
CA ASN A 216 -16.94 16.61 -15.80
C ASN A 216 -16.27 17.34 -16.97
N PHE A 217 -16.37 16.74 -18.14
CA PHE A 217 -15.84 17.24 -19.41
C PHE A 217 -17.01 17.40 -20.36
N ASP A 218 -17.33 18.65 -20.70
CA ASP A 218 -18.36 19.03 -21.66
C ASP A 218 -17.70 19.73 -22.84
N ASP A 219 -17.41 18.94 -23.89
CA ASP A 219 -16.80 19.42 -25.13
C ASP A 219 -15.42 20.10 -24.91
N VAL A 220 -14.63 19.59 -23.94
CA VAL A 220 -13.32 20.15 -23.60
C VAL A 220 -12.35 19.93 -24.76
N LEU A 221 -11.90 21.03 -25.37
CA LEU A 221 -10.95 21.00 -26.48
C LEU A 221 -9.51 21.05 -25.95
N VAL A 222 -8.71 20.06 -26.32
CA VAL A 222 -7.26 20.02 -26.06
C VAL A 222 -6.48 19.95 -27.37
N THR A 223 -5.30 20.53 -27.41
CA THR A 223 -4.40 20.47 -28.57
C THR A 223 -3.74 19.09 -28.71
N PRO A 224 -3.21 18.72 -29.89
CA PRO A 224 -2.65 17.38 -30.13
C PRO A 224 -1.48 17.03 -29.19
N ASP A 225 -0.70 18.00 -28.75
CA ASP A 225 0.42 17.86 -27.83
C ASP A 225 0.00 17.47 -26.39
N ARG A 226 -1.30 17.53 -26.08
CA ARG A 226 -1.88 17.11 -24.80
C ARG A 226 -2.10 15.59 -24.74
N LEU A 227 -2.10 14.88 -25.86
CA LEU A 227 -2.09 13.42 -25.90
C LEU A 227 -0.71 12.92 -25.47
N LEU A 228 -0.64 12.18 -24.35
CA LEU A 228 0.63 11.67 -23.84
C LEU A 228 1.22 10.61 -24.77
N GLY A 229 2.51 10.78 -25.13
CA GLY A 229 3.21 9.93 -26.08
C GLY A 229 2.90 10.24 -27.53
N LEU A 230 1.94 11.12 -27.83
CA LEU A 230 1.46 11.50 -29.17
C LEU A 230 0.85 10.34 -29.98
N GLU A 231 0.63 9.19 -29.34
CA GLU A 231 0.02 7.99 -29.92
C GLU A 231 -1.15 7.52 -29.06
N GLU A 232 -2.27 7.19 -29.72
CA GLU A 232 -3.47 6.68 -29.06
C GLU A 232 -3.34 5.19 -28.70
N GLY A 233 -4.10 4.74 -27.69
CA GLY A 233 -4.29 3.30 -27.38
C GLY A 233 -3.36 2.74 -26.31
N HIS A 234 -2.37 3.48 -25.82
CA HIS A 234 -1.39 3.03 -24.82
C HIS A 234 -1.80 3.29 -23.37
N GLY A 235 -2.98 3.87 -23.12
CA GLY A 235 -3.39 4.35 -21.80
C GLY A 235 -3.41 3.27 -20.72
N LEU A 236 -3.89 2.05 -21.02
CA LEU A 236 -3.91 0.95 -20.05
C LEU A 236 -2.51 0.35 -19.81
N GLU A 237 -1.65 0.33 -20.82
CA GLU A 237 -0.25 -0.09 -20.69
C GLU A 237 0.49 0.84 -19.74
N HIS A 238 0.35 2.16 -19.93
CA HIS A 238 0.94 3.17 -19.05
C HIS A 238 0.42 3.04 -17.60
N ALA A 239 -0.89 2.81 -17.41
CA ALA A 239 -1.44 2.58 -16.07
C ALA A 239 -0.84 1.33 -15.41
N GLN A 240 -0.66 0.24 -16.15
CA GLN A 240 -0.07 -1.00 -15.63
C GLN A 240 1.41 -0.84 -15.25
N ALA A 241 2.17 -0.02 -15.98
CA ALA A 241 3.59 0.19 -15.76
C ALA A 241 3.92 0.84 -14.39
N VAL A 242 2.96 1.55 -13.79
CA VAL A 242 3.14 2.26 -12.51
C VAL A 242 2.58 1.51 -11.30
N PHE A 243 1.72 0.51 -11.49
CA PHE A 243 0.98 -0.12 -10.38
C PHE A 243 1.87 -0.75 -9.30
N GLY A 244 3.02 -1.33 -9.65
CA GLY A 244 3.94 -1.88 -8.64
C GLY A 244 4.41 -0.81 -7.68
N PHE A 245 4.77 0.35 -8.19
CA PHE A 245 5.28 1.49 -7.44
C PHE A 245 4.17 2.22 -6.66
N THR A 246 3.05 2.56 -7.30
CA THR A 246 1.96 3.30 -6.63
C THR A 246 1.30 2.49 -5.51
N ARG A 247 1.27 1.16 -5.63
CA ARG A 247 0.80 0.27 -4.56
C ARG A 247 1.69 0.31 -3.32
N LEU A 248 3.00 0.55 -3.45
CA LEU A 248 3.88 0.73 -2.29
C LEU A 248 3.52 2.00 -1.50
N MET A 249 3.07 3.07 -2.17
CA MET A 249 2.60 4.28 -1.49
C MET A 249 1.36 3.97 -0.63
N VAL A 250 0.39 3.25 -1.20
CA VAL A 250 -0.82 2.86 -0.44
C VAL A 250 -0.49 1.86 0.68
N ALA A 251 0.47 0.96 0.45
CA ALA A 251 1.00 0.09 1.50
C ALA A 251 1.58 0.92 2.65
N ALA A 252 2.39 1.93 2.33
CA ALA A 252 2.97 2.86 3.31
C ALA A 252 1.89 3.66 4.07
N PHE A 253 0.78 4.02 3.42
CA PHE A 253 -0.37 4.64 4.08
C PHE A 253 -1.02 3.74 5.12
N GLY A 254 -1.28 2.48 4.76
CA GLY A 254 -1.82 1.49 5.70
C GLY A 254 -0.87 1.24 6.87
N LEU A 255 0.44 1.20 6.59
CA LEU A 255 1.50 1.01 7.59
C LEU A 255 1.58 2.21 8.54
N GLY A 256 1.69 3.43 8.02
CA GLY A 256 1.83 4.65 8.81
C GLY A 256 0.63 4.92 9.70
N ALA A 257 -0.59 4.89 9.14
CA ALA A 257 -1.82 5.07 9.90
C ALA A 257 -2.05 3.93 10.93
N GLY A 258 -1.67 2.70 10.58
CA GLY A 258 -1.76 1.56 11.49
C GLY A 258 -0.82 1.68 12.68
N TRP A 259 0.43 2.14 12.46
CA TRP A 259 1.37 2.40 13.53
C TRP A 259 0.96 3.58 14.40
N GLU A 260 0.47 4.67 13.81
CA GLU A 260 -0.03 5.80 14.59
C GLU A 260 -1.15 5.38 15.54
N ALA A 261 -2.12 4.61 15.05
CA ALA A 261 -3.20 4.09 15.88
C ALA A 261 -2.67 3.19 17.02
N LEU A 262 -1.70 2.33 16.71
CA LEU A 262 -1.13 1.39 17.69
C LEU A 262 -0.24 2.10 18.71
N ASP A 263 0.58 3.08 18.31
CA ASP A 263 1.41 3.90 19.18
C ASP A 263 0.54 4.67 20.21
N ARG A 264 -0.62 5.20 19.77
CA ARG A 264 -1.60 5.81 20.68
C ARG A 264 -2.20 4.80 21.65
N ALA A 265 -2.51 3.58 21.21
CA ALA A 265 -3.00 2.53 22.09
C ALA A 265 -1.95 2.08 23.11
N ILE A 266 -0.68 2.00 22.71
CA ILE A 266 0.45 1.69 23.60
C ILE A 266 0.60 2.81 24.66
N ALA A 267 0.60 4.08 24.24
CA ALA A 267 0.71 5.22 25.16
C ALA A 267 -0.48 5.25 26.14
N TYR A 268 -1.70 5.17 25.64
CA TYR A 268 -2.92 5.16 26.50
C TYR A 268 -2.88 4.06 27.55
N SER A 269 -2.43 2.85 27.19
CA SER A 269 -2.43 1.70 28.08
C SER A 269 -1.44 1.79 29.24
N ARG A 270 -0.40 2.65 29.14
CA ARG A 270 0.56 2.92 30.21
C ARG A 270 -0.10 3.68 31.37
N ASP A 271 -1.01 4.59 31.05
CA ASP A 271 -1.65 5.48 32.02
C ASP A 271 -3.02 4.95 32.49
N ARG A 272 -3.67 4.14 31.68
CA ARG A 272 -5.02 3.64 32.00
C ARG A 272 -4.98 2.52 33.02
N ILE A 273 -5.49 2.79 34.21
CA ILE A 273 -5.57 1.83 35.32
C ILE A 273 -6.90 1.06 35.26
N GLN A 274 -6.84 -0.27 35.23
CA GLN A 274 -7.97 -1.17 35.36
C GLN A 274 -7.55 -2.43 36.14
N ALA A 275 -8.46 -2.99 36.94
CA ALA A 275 -8.22 -4.21 37.71
C ALA A 275 -6.89 -4.18 38.49
N GLY A 276 -6.61 -3.04 39.17
CA GLY A 276 -5.50 -2.87 40.09
C GLY A 276 -4.13 -2.55 39.45
N GLY A 277 -4.06 -2.19 38.16
CA GLY A 277 -2.83 -1.77 37.53
C GLY A 277 -3.02 -1.27 36.10
N PRO A 278 -1.95 -0.73 35.46
CA PRO A 278 -1.99 -0.27 34.08
C PRO A 278 -2.43 -1.39 33.11
N LEU A 279 -3.16 -1.02 32.04
CA LEU A 279 -3.51 -1.98 30.98
C LEU A 279 -2.27 -2.56 30.29
N ALA A 280 -1.22 -1.78 30.19
CA ALA A 280 0.08 -2.21 29.67
C ALA A 280 0.64 -3.46 30.38
N GLU A 281 0.36 -3.66 31.67
CA GLU A 281 0.81 -4.81 32.47
C GLU A 281 -0.11 -6.03 32.35
N LYS A 282 -1.22 -5.93 31.63
CA LYS A 282 -2.18 -7.01 31.47
C LYS A 282 -1.87 -7.82 30.21
N GLN A 283 -1.34 -9.05 30.39
CA GLN A 283 -0.99 -9.93 29.28
C GLN A 283 -2.15 -10.13 28.29
N GLY A 284 -3.38 -10.35 28.80
CA GLY A 284 -4.56 -10.49 27.94
C GLY A 284 -4.85 -9.26 27.09
N TYR A 285 -4.51 -8.05 27.56
CA TYR A 285 -4.62 -6.82 26.79
C TYR A 285 -3.51 -6.73 25.75
N THR A 286 -2.24 -6.83 26.14
CA THR A 286 -1.10 -6.67 25.23
C THR A 286 -1.08 -7.74 24.13
N HIS A 287 -1.37 -8.99 24.47
CA HIS A 287 -1.33 -10.12 23.55
C HIS A 287 -2.54 -10.20 22.60
N LYS A 288 -3.65 -9.57 22.97
CA LYS A 288 -4.84 -9.53 22.12
C LYS A 288 -4.89 -8.27 21.24
N LEU A 289 -4.53 -7.10 21.79
CA LEU A 289 -4.82 -5.81 21.16
C LEU A 289 -3.57 -5.09 20.64
N ILE A 290 -2.37 -5.50 21.01
CA ILE A 290 -1.12 -4.80 20.64
C ILE A 290 -0.21 -5.71 19.82
N VAL A 291 0.31 -6.78 20.40
CA VAL A 291 1.32 -7.64 19.80
C VAL A 291 0.94 -8.18 18.42
N PRO A 292 -0.27 -8.76 18.19
CA PRO A 292 -0.61 -9.32 16.88
C PRO A 292 -0.64 -8.26 15.77
N HIS A 293 -0.98 -7.02 16.10
CA HIS A 293 -1.07 -5.92 15.14
C HIS A 293 0.32 -5.35 14.82
N ALA A 294 1.19 -5.16 15.82
CA ALA A 294 2.58 -4.79 15.59
C ALA A 294 3.31 -5.80 14.70
N VAL A 295 3.09 -7.09 14.96
CA VAL A 295 3.67 -8.21 14.19
C VAL A 295 3.26 -8.15 12.72
N ARG A 296 1.98 -7.89 12.42
CA ARG A 296 1.46 -7.79 11.04
C ARG A 296 1.93 -6.53 10.33
N LEU A 297 2.03 -5.41 11.03
CA LEU A 297 2.55 -4.16 10.47
C LEU A 297 4.02 -4.31 10.07
N GLU A 298 4.86 -4.93 10.90
CA GLU A 298 6.28 -5.16 10.55
C GLU A 298 6.47 -6.21 9.44
N ALA A 299 5.57 -7.18 9.32
CA ALA A 299 5.57 -8.09 8.17
C ALA A 299 5.24 -7.34 6.86
N GLY A 300 4.29 -6.41 6.90
CA GLY A 300 3.99 -5.51 5.80
C GLY A 300 5.18 -4.62 5.43
N ARG A 301 5.86 -4.01 6.43
CA ARG A 301 7.08 -3.23 6.24
C ARG A 301 8.17 -4.04 5.53
N ALA A 302 8.40 -5.29 5.94
CA ALA A 302 9.40 -6.14 5.31
C ALA A 302 9.13 -6.35 3.82
N CYS A 303 7.84 -6.53 3.44
CA CYS A 303 7.44 -6.62 2.03
C CYS A 303 7.64 -5.32 1.26
N ILE A 304 7.33 -4.16 1.85
CA ILE A 304 7.54 -2.86 1.21
C ILE A 304 9.03 -2.65 0.96
N GLU A 305 9.87 -2.79 1.99
CA GLU A 305 11.31 -2.57 1.89
C GLU A 305 11.97 -3.48 0.86
N GLU A 306 11.67 -4.79 0.88
CA GLU A 306 12.19 -5.75 -0.08
C GLU A 306 11.75 -5.41 -1.52
N THR A 307 10.50 -5.01 -1.71
CA THR A 307 9.99 -4.64 -3.04
C THR A 307 10.59 -3.33 -3.52
N ALA A 308 10.71 -2.33 -2.64
CA ALA A 308 11.29 -1.03 -2.96
C ALA A 308 12.78 -1.15 -3.36
N GLU A 309 13.59 -1.92 -2.62
CA GLU A 309 14.98 -2.22 -2.99
C GLU A 309 15.10 -2.81 -4.39
N ARG A 310 14.22 -3.76 -4.72
CA ARG A 310 14.23 -4.44 -6.03
C ARG A 310 13.77 -3.52 -7.16
N ILE A 311 12.80 -2.63 -6.92
CA ILE A 311 12.40 -1.60 -7.90
C ILE A 311 13.57 -0.64 -8.14
N ASP A 312 14.22 -0.16 -7.09
CA ASP A 312 15.38 0.75 -7.17
C ASP A 312 16.59 0.09 -7.84
N ALA A 313 16.75 -1.23 -7.67
CA ALA A 313 17.73 -2.03 -8.40
C ALA A 313 17.37 -2.27 -9.89
N GLY A 314 16.22 -1.83 -10.37
CA GLY A 314 15.80 -1.94 -11.77
C GLY A 314 15.21 -3.29 -12.18
N GLU A 315 14.70 -4.10 -11.23
CA GLU A 315 14.06 -5.39 -11.53
C GLU A 315 12.67 -5.28 -12.20
N GLY A 316 12.24 -4.08 -12.55
CA GLY A 316 10.97 -3.81 -13.22
C GLY A 316 9.89 -3.29 -12.29
N SER A 317 8.62 -3.40 -12.72
CA SER A 317 7.47 -2.82 -11.98
C SER A 317 7.08 -3.61 -10.73
N LEU A 318 7.47 -4.87 -10.61
CA LEU A 318 7.16 -5.78 -9.49
C LEU A 318 5.68 -5.70 -9.06
N ASN A 319 4.79 -5.77 -10.04
CA ASN A 319 3.35 -5.53 -9.86
C ASN A 319 2.70 -6.47 -8.82
N THR A 320 3.14 -7.74 -8.78
CA THR A 320 2.61 -8.73 -7.83
C THR A 320 3.16 -8.50 -6.42
N GLU A 321 4.44 -8.19 -6.28
CA GLU A 321 5.08 -7.85 -5.00
C GLU A 321 4.46 -6.57 -4.42
N GLY A 322 4.22 -5.54 -5.25
CA GLY A 322 3.48 -4.34 -4.86
C GLY A 322 2.04 -4.64 -4.44
N ALA A 323 1.37 -5.60 -5.10
CA ALA A 323 0.04 -6.05 -4.69
C ALA A 323 0.05 -6.77 -3.33
N ILE A 324 1.05 -7.60 -3.07
CA ILE A 324 1.26 -8.27 -1.76
C ILE A 324 1.47 -7.23 -0.66
N ALA A 325 2.38 -6.30 -0.85
CA ALA A 325 2.66 -5.24 0.12
C ALA A 325 1.41 -4.40 0.41
N LYS A 326 0.68 -3.96 -0.64
CA LYS A 326 -0.55 -3.17 -0.52
C LYS A 326 -1.64 -3.93 0.23
N TYR A 327 -1.90 -5.17 -0.14
CA TYR A 327 -2.89 -6.01 0.53
C TYR A 327 -2.58 -6.15 2.03
N LEU A 328 -1.38 -6.58 2.36
CA LEU A 328 -0.97 -6.83 3.74
C LEU A 328 -1.03 -5.58 4.60
N CYS A 329 -0.46 -4.46 4.14
CA CYS A 329 -0.40 -3.23 4.92
C CYS A 329 -1.77 -2.57 5.07
N SER A 330 -2.61 -2.61 4.03
CA SER A 330 -3.99 -2.09 4.12
C SER A 330 -4.82 -2.87 5.14
N GLU A 331 -4.77 -4.21 5.09
CA GLU A 331 -5.50 -5.06 6.04
C GLU A 331 -4.91 -4.95 7.47
N ALA A 332 -3.59 -4.94 7.61
CA ALA A 332 -2.93 -4.79 8.91
C ALA A 332 -3.21 -3.41 9.54
N GLY A 333 -3.16 -2.34 8.75
CA GLY A 333 -3.47 -0.98 9.20
C GLY A 333 -4.91 -0.85 9.68
N ASN A 334 -5.87 -1.39 8.91
CA ASN A 334 -7.27 -1.42 9.33
C ASN A 334 -7.48 -2.21 10.62
N ALA A 335 -6.85 -3.39 10.75
CA ALA A 335 -6.94 -4.22 11.93
C ALA A 335 -6.28 -3.54 13.16
N ALA A 336 -5.15 -2.86 12.97
CA ALA A 336 -4.46 -2.13 14.04
C ALA A 336 -5.30 -0.94 14.52
N ALA A 337 -5.90 -0.18 13.62
CA ALA A 337 -6.76 0.95 13.97
C ALA A 337 -8.05 0.50 14.67
N ASP A 338 -8.66 -0.62 14.26
CA ASP A 338 -9.80 -1.21 14.94
C ASP A 338 -9.44 -1.68 16.36
N ALA A 339 -8.29 -2.34 16.50
CA ALA A 339 -7.76 -2.75 17.79
C ALA A 339 -7.43 -1.55 18.70
N ALA A 340 -6.96 -0.43 18.13
CA ALA A 340 -6.69 0.78 18.88
C ALA A 340 -7.97 1.41 19.45
N ILE A 341 -9.09 1.42 18.71
CA ILE A 341 -10.42 1.80 19.26
C ILE A 341 -10.77 0.89 20.43
N GLN A 342 -10.67 -0.42 20.25
CA GLN A 342 -10.99 -1.39 21.31
C GLN A 342 -10.08 -1.20 22.53
N ALA A 343 -8.80 -0.90 22.31
CA ALA A 343 -7.80 -0.68 23.35
C ALA A 343 -8.10 0.56 24.23
N HIS A 344 -8.67 1.61 23.64
CA HIS A 344 -9.13 2.80 24.36
C HIS A 344 -10.49 2.61 25.05
N GLY A 345 -11.24 1.54 24.72
CA GLY A 345 -12.58 1.30 25.23
C GLY A 345 -13.55 2.41 24.80
N GLY A 346 -14.40 2.88 25.73
CA GLY A 346 -15.40 3.93 25.44
C GLY A 346 -14.79 5.23 24.89
N TYR A 347 -13.61 5.59 25.33
CA TYR A 347 -12.88 6.78 24.81
C TYR A 347 -12.54 6.65 23.32
N GLY A 348 -12.08 5.47 22.87
CA GLY A 348 -11.75 5.24 21.47
C GLY A 348 -12.96 5.33 20.52
N TYR A 349 -14.18 5.29 21.06
CA TYR A 349 -15.42 5.39 20.27
C TYR A 349 -15.93 6.83 20.12
N THR A 350 -15.27 7.80 20.74
CA THR A 350 -15.66 9.21 20.69
C THR A 350 -14.74 10.00 19.77
N ARG A 351 -15.30 10.98 19.03
CA ARG A 351 -14.57 11.82 18.07
C ARG A 351 -13.53 12.75 18.69
N GLU A 352 -13.43 12.81 20.01
CA GLU A 352 -12.40 13.55 20.74
C GLU A 352 -11.02 12.84 20.69
N PHE A 353 -11.01 11.54 20.35
CA PHE A 353 -9.79 10.73 20.30
C PHE A 353 -9.43 10.38 18.86
N MET A 354 -8.19 10.68 18.49
CA MET A 354 -7.67 10.49 17.13
C MET A 354 -7.83 9.07 16.59
N VAL A 355 -7.82 8.05 17.43
CA VAL A 355 -7.98 6.65 16.98
C VAL A 355 -9.31 6.41 16.26
N GLU A 356 -10.35 7.20 16.56
CA GLU A 356 -11.63 7.16 15.87
C GLU A 356 -11.50 7.69 14.42
N LYS A 357 -10.84 8.87 14.25
CA LYS A 357 -10.54 9.43 12.93
C LYS A 357 -9.64 8.49 12.14
N ILE A 358 -8.52 8.03 12.72
CA ILE A 358 -7.58 7.12 12.04
C ILE A 358 -8.28 5.85 11.56
N ARG A 359 -9.21 5.29 12.37
CA ARG A 359 -9.98 4.10 11.97
C ARG A 359 -10.88 4.34 10.75
N ARG A 360 -11.50 5.51 10.66
CA ARG A 360 -12.30 5.90 9.47
C ARG A 360 -11.39 6.13 8.26
N ASP A 361 -10.30 6.83 8.45
CA ASP A 361 -9.39 7.21 7.38
C ASP A 361 -8.71 6.00 6.74
N VAL A 362 -8.13 5.12 7.54
CA VAL A 362 -7.40 3.95 7.02
C VAL A 362 -8.29 2.98 6.24
N ARG A 363 -9.63 3.05 6.43
CA ARG A 363 -10.58 2.16 5.73
C ARG A 363 -10.45 2.26 4.21
N ILE A 364 -10.12 3.44 3.67
CA ILE A 364 -10.02 3.65 2.22
C ILE A 364 -8.86 2.84 1.59
N THR A 365 -7.81 2.53 2.35
CA THR A 365 -6.62 1.85 1.82
C THR A 365 -6.91 0.46 1.26
N THR A 366 -7.99 -0.19 1.69
CA THR A 366 -8.46 -1.48 1.14
C THR A 366 -9.33 -1.34 -0.11
N ILE A 367 -9.64 -0.11 -0.54
CA ILE A 367 -10.58 0.18 -1.62
C ILE A 367 -9.87 0.80 -2.84
N TYR A 368 -9.20 1.96 -2.66
CA TYR A 368 -8.56 2.67 -3.78
C TYR A 368 -7.25 1.98 -4.22
N GLU A 369 -6.75 2.34 -5.40
CA GLU A 369 -5.57 1.74 -6.05
C GLU A 369 -5.67 0.19 -6.17
N GLY A 370 -6.90 -0.27 -6.40
CA GLY A 370 -7.29 -1.67 -6.45
C GLY A 370 -7.76 -2.21 -5.10
N THR A 371 -8.97 -2.74 -5.06
CA THR A 371 -9.53 -3.31 -3.83
C THR A 371 -8.70 -4.50 -3.32
N SER A 372 -8.88 -4.87 -2.05
CA SER A 372 -8.23 -6.07 -1.49
C SER A 372 -8.48 -7.31 -2.36
N GLU A 373 -9.70 -7.47 -2.89
CA GLU A 373 -10.07 -8.59 -3.77
C GLU A 373 -9.34 -8.54 -5.13
N ILE A 374 -9.11 -7.34 -5.67
CA ILE A 374 -8.29 -7.17 -6.89
C ILE A 374 -6.83 -7.51 -6.62
N MET A 375 -6.30 -7.16 -5.43
CA MET A 375 -4.96 -7.57 -5.03
C MET A 375 -4.86 -9.09 -4.90
N GLU A 376 -5.79 -9.73 -4.18
CA GLU A 376 -5.87 -11.19 -4.05
C GLU A 376 -5.93 -11.88 -5.42
N MET A 377 -6.74 -11.36 -6.35
CA MET A 377 -6.83 -11.88 -7.72
C MET A 377 -5.51 -11.72 -8.48
N THR A 378 -4.86 -10.56 -8.38
CA THR A 378 -3.57 -10.30 -9.04
C THR A 378 -2.50 -11.25 -8.52
N ILE A 379 -2.38 -11.38 -7.20
CA ILE A 379 -1.43 -12.27 -6.53
C ILE A 379 -1.67 -13.72 -6.94
N SER A 380 -2.90 -14.19 -6.80
CA SER A 380 -3.22 -15.60 -7.08
C SER A 380 -3.01 -15.97 -8.54
N ARG A 381 -3.37 -15.09 -9.49
CA ARG A 381 -3.20 -15.36 -10.93
C ARG A 381 -1.73 -15.51 -11.31
N ASP A 382 -0.88 -14.61 -10.84
CA ASP A 382 0.54 -14.64 -11.16
C ASP A 382 1.23 -15.83 -10.49
N ARG A 383 1.05 -16.00 -9.18
CA ARG A 383 1.70 -17.08 -8.42
C ARG A 383 1.18 -18.48 -8.82
N TRP A 384 -0.08 -18.58 -9.25
CA TRP A 384 -0.58 -19.80 -9.86
C TRP A 384 0.17 -20.15 -11.16
N GLN A 385 0.46 -19.16 -12.00
CA GLN A 385 1.26 -19.38 -13.20
C GLN A 385 2.68 -19.86 -12.84
N GLN A 386 3.30 -19.29 -11.80
CA GLN A 386 4.61 -19.75 -11.32
C GLN A 386 4.56 -21.19 -10.80
N HIS A 387 3.50 -21.52 -10.03
CA HIS A 387 3.29 -22.89 -9.55
C HIS A 387 3.21 -23.88 -10.73
N ILE A 388 2.46 -23.56 -11.78
CA ILE A 388 2.34 -24.41 -12.97
C ILE A 388 3.67 -24.52 -13.74
N LYS A 389 4.34 -23.37 -14.01
CA LYS A 389 5.61 -23.33 -14.75
C LYS A 389 6.70 -24.17 -14.08
N THR A 390 6.76 -24.14 -12.77
CA THR A 390 7.75 -24.88 -11.96
C THR A 390 7.30 -26.29 -11.58
N ARG A 391 6.15 -26.74 -12.07
CA ARG A 391 5.57 -28.06 -11.75
C ARG A 391 5.41 -28.26 -10.24
N GLY A 392 4.93 -27.24 -9.54
CA GLY A 392 4.71 -27.25 -8.09
C GLY A 392 5.95 -26.89 -7.24
N ARG A 393 7.11 -26.72 -7.84
CA ARG A 393 8.37 -26.50 -7.10
C ARG A 393 8.51 -25.09 -6.51
N HIS A 394 7.86 -24.07 -7.05
CA HIS A 394 8.08 -22.66 -6.71
C HIS A 394 8.18 -22.39 -5.19
N TYR A 395 7.16 -22.83 -4.45
CA TYR A 395 7.14 -22.61 -2.99
C TYR A 395 7.96 -23.63 -2.20
N HIS A 396 8.20 -24.84 -2.74
CA HIS A 396 9.14 -25.76 -2.12
C HIS A 396 10.57 -25.24 -2.22
N ASP A 397 10.98 -24.68 -3.38
CA ASP A 397 12.29 -24.06 -3.55
C ASP A 397 12.46 -22.83 -2.64
N ALA A 398 11.39 -22.01 -2.49
CA ALA A 398 11.41 -20.90 -1.53
C ALA A 398 11.52 -21.38 -0.07
N ALA A 399 10.88 -22.49 0.28
CA ALA A 399 10.98 -23.11 1.60
C ALA A 399 12.40 -23.62 1.89
N GLU A 400 13.05 -24.28 0.92
CA GLU A 400 14.45 -24.74 1.04
C GLU A 400 15.41 -23.56 1.31
N HIS A 401 15.15 -22.38 0.73
CA HIS A 401 15.91 -21.17 1.08
C HIS A 401 15.68 -20.71 2.51
N MET A 402 14.46 -20.88 3.05
CA MET A 402 14.16 -20.53 4.44
C MET A 402 14.78 -21.55 5.41
N GLU A 403 14.83 -22.82 5.06
CA GLU A 403 15.55 -23.87 5.82
C GLU A 403 17.05 -23.53 5.89
N ALA A 404 17.67 -23.17 4.78
CA ALA A 404 19.06 -22.73 4.76
C ALA A 404 19.29 -21.44 5.59
N LEU A 405 18.31 -20.52 5.59
CA LEU A 405 18.36 -19.33 6.44
C LEU A 405 18.25 -19.72 7.92
N HIS A 406 17.42 -20.69 8.27
CA HIS A 406 17.30 -21.19 9.63
C HIS A 406 18.62 -21.81 10.12
N ASP A 407 19.30 -22.60 9.29
CA ASP A 407 20.61 -23.18 9.62
C ASP A 407 21.66 -22.10 9.93
N ALA A 408 21.61 -20.97 9.20
CA ALA A 408 22.51 -19.85 9.40
C ALA A 408 22.10 -18.92 10.57
N GLN A 409 20.78 -18.70 10.74
CA GLN A 409 20.19 -17.80 11.73
C GLN A 409 18.95 -18.42 12.39
N PRO A 410 19.11 -19.31 13.37
CA PRO A 410 18.00 -20.09 13.95
C PRO A 410 16.94 -19.28 14.70
N THR A 411 17.22 -17.99 15.00
CA THR A 411 16.40 -17.15 15.88
C THR A 411 15.36 -16.30 15.17
N VAL A 412 15.29 -16.35 13.83
CA VAL A 412 14.45 -15.42 13.04
C VAL A 412 13.12 -16.04 12.56
N GLY A 413 12.81 -17.29 12.93
CA GLY A 413 11.55 -17.95 12.55
C GLY A 413 11.51 -18.45 11.10
N ALA A 414 12.67 -18.59 10.46
CA ALA A 414 12.77 -19.06 9.09
C ALA A 414 12.31 -20.53 8.92
N ASP A 415 12.48 -21.38 9.95
CA ASP A 415 11.92 -22.74 10.02
C ASP A 415 10.39 -22.75 9.88
N SER A 416 9.72 -21.90 10.65
CA SER A 416 8.26 -21.76 10.60
C SER A 416 7.79 -21.15 9.28
N ALA A 417 8.55 -20.21 8.71
CA ALA A 417 8.28 -19.65 7.38
C ALA A 417 8.42 -20.73 6.28
N ALA A 418 9.42 -21.62 6.38
CA ALA A 418 9.56 -22.77 5.49
C ALA A 418 8.35 -23.70 5.56
N LEU A 419 7.86 -24.01 6.76
CA LEU A 419 6.65 -24.82 6.96
C LEU A 419 5.41 -24.17 6.31
N ALA A 420 5.26 -22.83 6.41
CA ALA A 420 4.18 -22.11 5.75
C ALA A 420 4.25 -22.23 4.22
N LEU A 421 5.43 -22.10 3.63
CA LEU A 421 5.66 -22.22 2.20
C LEU A 421 5.43 -23.65 1.69
N HIS A 422 5.86 -24.66 2.43
CA HIS A 422 5.57 -26.06 2.10
C HIS A 422 4.08 -26.37 2.18
N ALA A 423 3.37 -25.89 3.22
CA ALA A 423 1.93 -26.04 3.35
C ALA A 423 1.18 -25.36 2.19
N LEU A 424 1.64 -24.18 1.78
CA LEU A 424 1.10 -23.47 0.62
C LEU A 424 1.31 -24.28 -0.68
N ALA A 425 2.52 -24.79 -0.91
CA ALA A 425 2.81 -25.63 -2.07
C ALA A 425 1.89 -26.85 -2.14
N GLY A 426 1.70 -27.55 -1.01
CA GLY A 426 0.79 -28.68 -0.90
C GLY A 426 -0.66 -28.31 -1.17
N THR A 427 -1.12 -27.17 -0.62
CA THR A 427 -2.47 -26.64 -0.85
C THR A 427 -2.72 -26.37 -2.32
N LEU A 428 -1.81 -25.67 -2.99
CA LEU A 428 -1.91 -25.36 -4.43
C LEU A 428 -1.88 -26.63 -5.29
N GLU A 429 -1.07 -27.62 -4.95
CA GLU A 429 -0.97 -28.86 -5.72
C GLU A 429 -2.23 -29.71 -5.59
N VAL A 430 -2.82 -29.82 -4.40
CA VAL A 430 -4.12 -30.50 -4.21
C VAL A 430 -5.23 -29.76 -4.95
N ALA A 431 -5.23 -28.43 -4.90
CA ALA A 431 -6.19 -27.62 -5.67
C ALA A 431 -6.02 -27.79 -7.19
N ARG A 432 -4.79 -27.94 -7.68
CA ARG A 432 -4.49 -28.20 -9.10
C ARG A 432 -5.06 -29.53 -9.55
N THR A 433 -4.83 -30.58 -8.82
CA THR A 433 -5.32 -31.93 -9.14
C THR A 433 -6.85 -32.00 -9.03
N GLY A 434 -7.44 -31.29 -8.05
CA GLY A 434 -8.88 -31.13 -7.87
C GLY A 434 -9.55 -30.15 -8.85
N ARG A 435 -8.78 -29.45 -9.72
CA ARG A 435 -9.27 -28.44 -10.68
C ARG A 435 -10.04 -27.29 -10.01
N LEU A 436 -9.71 -26.94 -8.78
CA LEU A 436 -10.45 -25.97 -7.96
C LEU A 436 -10.28 -24.52 -8.41
N THR A 437 -9.24 -24.19 -9.18
CA THR A 437 -8.95 -22.85 -9.67
C THR A 437 -9.96 -22.27 -10.67
N ARG A 438 -10.97 -23.05 -11.03
CA ARG A 438 -12.16 -22.55 -11.75
C ARG A 438 -13.13 -21.80 -10.84
N ASN A 439 -12.97 -21.94 -9.52
CA ASN A 439 -13.77 -21.29 -8.51
C ASN A 439 -13.11 -19.97 -8.09
N GLN A 440 -13.79 -18.85 -8.34
CA GLN A 440 -13.27 -17.51 -8.03
C GLN A 440 -13.02 -17.32 -6.53
N HIS A 441 -13.87 -17.85 -5.66
CA HIS A 441 -13.67 -17.78 -4.21
C HIS A 441 -12.35 -18.44 -3.78
N ILE A 442 -12.05 -19.63 -4.33
CA ILE A 442 -10.79 -20.33 -4.05
C ILE A 442 -9.57 -19.50 -4.50
N LEU A 443 -9.67 -18.86 -5.68
CA LEU A 443 -8.59 -18.00 -6.18
C LEU A 443 -8.32 -16.81 -5.26
N LEU A 444 -9.37 -16.12 -4.81
CA LEU A 444 -9.22 -15.00 -3.87
C LEU A 444 -8.54 -15.45 -2.58
N ARG A 445 -9.03 -16.55 -1.98
CA ARG A 445 -8.43 -17.08 -0.75
C ARG A 445 -6.97 -17.50 -0.93
N PHE A 446 -6.60 -18.02 -2.09
CA PHE A 446 -5.19 -18.29 -2.39
C PHE A 446 -4.34 -17.02 -2.41
N GLY A 447 -4.88 -15.91 -2.93
CA GLY A 447 -4.19 -14.60 -2.90
C GLY A 447 -3.80 -14.20 -1.49
N GLU A 448 -4.70 -14.33 -0.53
CA GLU A 448 -4.42 -14.09 0.89
C GLU A 448 -3.36 -15.03 1.45
N LEU A 449 -3.50 -16.36 1.25
CA LEU A 449 -2.56 -17.34 1.80
C LEU A 449 -1.15 -17.15 1.22
N ILE A 450 -1.06 -16.83 -0.06
CA ILE A 450 0.20 -16.51 -0.74
C ILE A 450 0.85 -15.27 -0.12
N ALA A 451 0.09 -14.17 0.03
CA ALA A 451 0.60 -12.94 0.60
C ALA A 451 1.15 -13.16 2.03
N ARG A 452 0.43 -13.93 2.85
CA ARG A 452 0.87 -14.28 4.21
C ARG A 452 2.15 -15.12 4.19
N ALA A 453 2.22 -16.18 3.39
CA ALA A 453 3.39 -17.06 3.33
C ALA A 453 4.64 -16.31 2.83
N GLU A 454 4.52 -15.52 1.75
CA GLU A 454 5.63 -14.73 1.21
C GLU A 454 6.10 -13.66 2.21
N SER A 455 5.17 -12.99 2.91
CA SER A 455 5.54 -11.98 3.92
C SER A 455 6.24 -12.57 5.14
N SER A 456 5.94 -13.81 5.53
CA SER A 456 6.66 -14.45 6.63
C SER A 456 8.13 -14.71 6.26
N ALA A 457 8.39 -15.07 5.01
CA ALA A 457 9.75 -15.22 4.49
C ALA A 457 10.48 -13.86 4.39
N SER A 458 9.80 -12.81 3.91
CA SER A 458 10.36 -11.46 3.84
C SER A 458 10.73 -10.93 5.22
N LEU A 459 9.88 -11.13 6.23
CA LEU A 459 10.17 -10.71 7.60
C LEU A 459 11.32 -11.49 8.23
N ALA A 460 11.41 -12.80 7.97
CA ALA A 460 12.53 -13.62 8.45
C ALA A 460 13.87 -13.17 7.82
N ARG A 461 13.88 -12.85 6.52
CA ARG A 461 15.06 -12.26 5.84
C ARG A 461 15.43 -10.90 6.42
N ARG A 462 14.44 -10.02 6.63
CA ARG A 462 14.66 -8.69 7.24
C ARG A 462 15.25 -8.82 8.63
N ALA A 463 14.72 -9.72 9.46
CA ALA A 463 15.22 -9.97 10.82
C ALA A 463 16.64 -10.53 10.83
N ALA A 464 16.98 -11.43 9.91
CA ALA A 464 18.34 -11.95 9.75
C ALA A 464 19.32 -10.83 9.35
N ARG A 465 18.98 -10.02 8.35
CA ARG A 465 19.78 -8.86 7.93
C ARG A 465 19.99 -7.87 9.08
N ALA A 466 18.95 -7.64 9.91
CA ALA A 466 19.05 -6.76 11.09
C ALA A 466 20.06 -7.30 12.11
N LEU A 467 20.02 -8.60 12.44
CA LEU A 467 20.97 -9.22 13.36
C LEU A 467 22.42 -9.18 12.85
N GLU A 468 22.60 -9.17 11.55
CA GLU A 468 23.91 -9.10 10.88
C GLU A 468 24.39 -7.68 10.63
N GLY A 469 23.59 -6.64 11.00
CA GLY A 469 23.89 -5.24 10.71
C GLY A 469 23.91 -4.92 9.21
N ARG A 470 23.10 -5.60 8.42
CA ARG A 470 23.02 -5.49 6.94
C ARG A 470 21.69 -4.96 6.43
N LEU A 471 20.86 -4.37 7.28
CA LEU A 471 19.68 -3.63 6.79
C LEU A 471 20.14 -2.48 5.90
N PRO A 472 19.33 -2.06 4.91
CA PRO A 472 19.56 -0.81 4.21
C PRO A 472 19.70 0.33 5.21
N GLU A 473 20.58 1.28 4.95
CA GLU A 473 20.76 2.48 5.79
C GLU A 473 19.44 3.25 5.95
N LYS A 474 18.63 3.29 4.91
CA LYS A 474 17.29 3.92 4.86
C LYS A 474 16.18 3.15 5.57
N ALA A 475 16.42 1.93 6.05
CA ALA A 475 15.40 1.10 6.68
C ALA A 475 14.91 1.69 8.01
N ASP A 476 13.64 1.48 8.32
CA ASP A 476 13.11 1.83 9.64
C ASP A 476 13.67 0.90 10.72
N THR A 477 14.21 1.47 11.78
CA THR A 477 14.85 0.76 12.88
C THR A 477 14.11 0.92 14.22
N ARG A 478 12.78 1.12 14.18
CA ARG A 478 11.96 1.28 15.40
C ARG A 478 12.09 0.12 16.40
N LEU A 479 12.44 -1.06 15.93
CA LEU A 479 12.67 -2.24 16.76
C LEU A 479 14.16 -2.64 16.71
N ALA A 480 14.75 -2.88 17.87
CA ALA A 480 16.09 -3.45 17.96
C ALA A 480 16.15 -4.84 17.29
N PRO A 481 17.28 -5.23 16.69
CA PRO A 481 17.40 -6.50 15.95
C PRO A 481 16.93 -7.76 16.70
N PRO A 482 17.22 -7.96 18.01
CA PRO A 482 16.69 -9.11 18.75
C PRO A 482 15.16 -9.10 18.90
N ALA A 483 14.57 -7.91 19.08
CA ALA A 483 13.11 -7.78 19.18
C ALA A 483 12.44 -8.07 17.83
N LEU A 484 13.03 -7.58 16.73
CA LEU A 484 12.57 -7.87 15.38
C LEU A 484 12.64 -9.39 15.07
N ALA A 485 13.71 -10.06 15.49
CA ALA A 485 13.84 -11.50 15.33
C ALA A 485 12.76 -12.27 16.12
N THR A 486 12.46 -11.85 17.35
CA THR A 486 11.40 -12.45 18.17
C THR A 486 10.02 -12.21 17.54
N LEU A 487 9.77 -11.02 17.06
CA LEU A 487 8.54 -10.64 16.36
C LEU A 487 8.36 -11.48 15.08
N SER A 488 9.43 -11.71 14.33
CA SER A 488 9.42 -12.56 13.13
C SER A 488 9.03 -14.00 13.47
N ARG A 489 9.53 -14.58 14.58
CA ARG A 489 9.13 -15.92 15.05
C ARG A 489 7.63 -15.98 15.37
N VAL A 490 7.09 -14.97 16.05
CA VAL A 490 5.65 -14.91 16.36
C VAL A 490 4.83 -14.91 15.07
N TYR A 491 5.20 -14.09 14.09
CA TYR A 491 4.49 -14.00 12.82
C TYR A 491 4.59 -15.31 12.01
N ALA A 492 5.78 -15.87 11.85
CA ALA A 492 5.98 -17.06 11.06
C ALA A 492 5.19 -18.26 11.59
N ARG A 493 5.09 -18.43 12.93
CA ARG A 493 4.26 -19.46 13.56
C ARG A 493 2.76 -19.26 13.29
N ASP A 494 2.25 -18.03 13.43
CA ASP A 494 0.85 -17.69 13.12
C ASP A 494 0.54 -17.99 11.65
N VAL A 495 1.42 -17.58 10.74
CA VAL A 495 1.26 -17.79 9.30
C VAL A 495 1.31 -19.27 8.94
N ALA A 496 2.26 -20.05 9.48
CA ALA A 496 2.33 -21.48 9.20
C ALA A 496 1.04 -22.21 9.59
N LEU A 497 0.52 -21.90 10.78
CA LEU A 497 -0.74 -22.48 11.24
C LEU A 497 -1.91 -22.03 10.37
N THR A 498 -2.01 -20.74 10.07
CA THR A 498 -3.09 -20.16 9.26
C THR A 498 -3.10 -20.76 7.86
N VAL A 499 -1.95 -20.80 7.17
CA VAL A 499 -1.86 -21.33 5.79
C VAL A 499 -2.28 -22.79 5.73
N ALA A 500 -1.81 -23.61 6.66
CA ALA A 500 -2.16 -25.02 6.67
C ALA A 500 -3.64 -25.27 7.02
N THR A 501 -4.17 -24.61 8.07
CA THR A 501 -5.55 -24.83 8.51
C THR A 501 -6.58 -24.23 7.55
N GLU A 502 -6.37 -23.03 7.03
CA GLU A 502 -7.23 -22.43 6.00
C GLU A 502 -7.13 -23.20 4.67
N GLY A 503 -5.92 -23.62 4.28
CA GLY A 503 -5.72 -24.52 3.13
C GLY A 503 -6.55 -25.79 3.24
N MET A 504 -6.49 -26.46 4.39
CA MET A 504 -7.32 -27.64 4.66
C MET A 504 -8.81 -27.34 4.59
N HIS A 505 -9.25 -26.23 5.20
CA HIS A 505 -10.66 -25.82 5.21
C HIS A 505 -11.19 -25.61 3.80
N LEU A 506 -10.44 -24.88 2.96
CA LEU A 506 -10.80 -24.60 1.57
C LEU A 506 -10.87 -25.89 0.74
N LEU A 507 -9.88 -26.77 0.87
CA LEU A 507 -9.82 -28.02 0.12
C LEU A 507 -10.91 -28.98 0.56
N ALA A 508 -11.16 -29.12 1.86
CA ALA A 508 -12.23 -29.97 2.40
C ALA A 508 -13.62 -29.52 1.95
N GLY A 509 -13.85 -28.20 1.86
CA GLY A 509 -15.13 -27.66 1.44
C GLY A 509 -15.38 -27.71 -0.08
N ALA A 510 -14.31 -27.82 -0.89
CA ALA A 510 -14.38 -27.72 -2.35
C ALA A 510 -14.22 -29.04 -3.11
N LEU A 511 -13.63 -30.06 -2.50
CA LEU A 511 -13.42 -31.37 -3.14
C LEU A 511 -14.67 -32.25 -3.01
N GLU A 512 -15.25 -32.68 -4.11
CA GLU A 512 -16.48 -33.49 -4.16
C GLU A 512 -16.35 -34.82 -3.36
N ASN A 513 -15.18 -35.42 -3.38
CA ASN A 513 -14.91 -36.68 -2.67
C ASN A 513 -14.29 -36.47 -1.28
N GLY A 514 -14.32 -35.23 -0.77
CA GLY A 514 -13.62 -34.84 0.45
C GLY A 514 -12.10 -34.78 0.29
N PRO A 515 -11.39 -34.30 1.34
CA PRO A 515 -9.94 -34.20 1.30
C PRO A 515 -9.27 -35.58 1.36
N PRO A 516 -8.05 -35.74 0.78
CA PRO A 516 -7.25 -36.94 0.98
C PRO A 516 -7.05 -37.21 2.49
N PRO A 517 -7.11 -38.48 2.95
CA PRO A 517 -6.91 -38.81 4.37
C PRO A 517 -5.59 -38.28 4.95
N GLU A 518 -4.55 -38.27 4.12
CA GLU A 518 -3.20 -37.77 4.46
C GLU A 518 -3.01 -36.26 4.32
N LEU A 519 -4.08 -35.48 4.08
CA LEU A 519 -3.96 -34.03 3.81
C LEU A 519 -3.25 -33.29 4.95
N ALA A 520 -3.56 -33.61 6.20
CA ALA A 520 -2.92 -32.98 7.36
C ALA A 520 -1.41 -33.18 7.38
N ASP A 521 -0.94 -34.38 7.05
CA ASP A 521 0.49 -34.73 6.95
C ASP A 521 1.11 -34.04 5.73
N THR A 522 0.41 -34.04 4.58
CA THR A 522 0.86 -33.36 3.34
C THR A 522 1.09 -31.87 3.57
N LEU A 523 0.26 -31.21 4.39
CA LEU A 523 0.41 -29.79 4.75
C LEU A 523 1.33 -29.57 5.97
N GLY A 524 1.96 -30.61 6.50
CA GLY A 524 2.94 -30.51 7.58
C GLY A 524 2.36 -30.12 8.94
N LEU A 525 1.05 -30.30 9.18
CA LEU A 525 0.38 -29.89 10.43
C LEU A 525 1.06 -30.41 11.70
N PRO A 526 1.52 -31.67 11.80
CA PRO A 526 2.22 -32.14 13.00
C PRO A 526 3.48 -31.31 13.33
N SER A 527 4.28 -30.95 12.32
CA SER A 527 5.47 -30.12 12.48
C SER A 527 5.12 -28.68 12.83
N ILE A 528 4.05 -28.14 12.22
CA ILE A 528 3.55 -26.78 12.49
C ILE A 528 3.07 -26.66 13.95
N TYR A 529 2.36 -27.66 14.49
CA TYR A 529 1.98 -27.68 15.91
C TYR A 529 3.19 -27.76 16.84
N GLN A 530 4.23 -28.50 16.46
CA GLN A 530 5.49 -28.54 17.23
C GLN A 530 6.19 -27.17 17.24
N ALA A 531 6.18 -26.45 16.12
CA ALA A 531 6.78 -25.12 15.97
C ALA A 531 6.08 -24.06 16.83
N GLN A 532 4.83 -24.29 17.33
CA GLN A 532 4.16 -23.35 18.24
C GLN A 532 4.79 -23.26 19.63
N ARG A 533 5.74 -24.14 19.97
CA ARG A 533 6.39 -24.11 21.29
C ARG A 533 7.09 -22.78 21.53
N GLY A 534 6.84 -22.19 22.69
CA GLY A 534 7.43 -20.91 23.11
C GLY A 534 6.73 -19.67 22.53
N LEU A 535 5.63 -19.81 21.78
CA LEU A 535 4.89 -18.66 21.22
C LEU A 535 4.53 -17.63 22.28
N LEU A 536 4.00 -18.07 23.43
CA LEU A 536 3.57 -17.14 24.49
C LEU A 536 4.75 -16.36 25.07
N ALA A 537 5.90 -17.01 25.30
CA ALA A 537 7.10 -16.34 25.77
C ALA A 537 7.67 -15.35 24.72
N ASP A 538 7.60 -15.68 23.43
CA ASP A 538 7.98 -14.73 22.38
C ASP A 538 7.00 -13.55 22.31
N MET A 539 5.71 -13.74 22.53
CA MET A 539 4.73 -12.65 22.62
C MET A 539 4.98 -11.75 23.84
N ASP A 540 5.33 -12.31 24.99
CA ASP A 540 5.76 -11.55 26.17
C ASP A 540 6.99 -10.66 25.82
N ALA A 541 8.00 -11.23 25.19
CA ALA A 541 9.21 -10.49 24.81
C ALA A 541 8.93 -9.41 23.75
N VAL A 542 8.04 -9.63 22.79
CA VAL A 542 7.58 -8.60 21.85
C VAL A 542 6.85 -7.48 22.60
N ALA A 543 5.95 -7.83 23.53
CA ALA A 543 5.27 -6.83 24.36
C ALA A 543 6.27 -6.00 25.15
N ASP A 544 7.26 -6.63 25.79
CA ASP A 544 8.29 -5.91 26.54
C ASP A 544 9.10 -4.96 25.67
N ALA A 545 9.46 -5.38 24.45
CA ALA A 545 10.15 -4.52 23.50
C ALA A 545 9.29 -3.31 23.08
N LEU A 546 7.99 -3.51 22.77
CA LEU A 546 7.07 -2.43 22.39
C LEU A 546 6.82 -1.43 23.52
N TYR A 547 6.86 -1.89 24.76
CA TYR A 547 6.68 -1.04 25.95
C TYR A 547 8.00 -0.52 26.55
N GLY A 548 9.16 -0.88 25.97
CA GLY A 548 10.47 -0.49 26.48
C GLY A 548 10.77 -1.06 27.88
N ARG A 549 10.28 -2.26 28.19
CA ARG A 549 10.56 -2.99 29.41
C ARG A 549 11.81 -3.85 29.24
N GLN A 550 12.64 -3.93 30.27
CA GLN A 550 13.82 -4.79 30.31
C GLN A 550 13.50 -6.13 30.95
#